data_3911d06180398f5cbc5d7a149576ebdf
#
_entry.id   3911d06180398f5cbc5d7a149576ebdf
#
_cell.length_a   1.000
_cell.length_b   1.000
_cell.length_c   1.000
_cell.angle_alpha   90.00
_cell.angle_beta   90.00
_cell.angle_gamma   90.00
#
_symmetry.space_group_name_H-M   'P 1'
#
loop_
_entity.id
_entity.type
_entity.pdbx_description
1 polymer ?
#
loop_
_entity_poly.entity_id
_entity_poly.type
_entity_poly.pdbx_seq_one_letter_code
_entity_poly.pdbx_strand_id
1 'polypeptide(L)'
;MAVKKDKPRSIFDDYETSIELEKDGAWVTTSRGYEFKIARIGEMNPEYRSYMIECGKLIHAEIEALEEKVGEKNSECDVKKLDDLAAKMDAVTTEAFARYILKGWRKLYDREGKEIPYSVDNAITLMQMHDLYGELYVLARQYSTFLVSNLETTAKN
;
A
#
# COMPACT_ATOMS: atom_id res chain seq x y z
N MET A 1 29.10 28.14 28.00
CA MET A 1 28.34 27.20 27.21
C MET A 1 29.07 26.89 25.91
N ALA A 2 29.50 25.67 25.74
CA ALA A 2 30.08 25.27 24.47
C ALA A 2 28.98 25.29 23.41
N VAL A 3 29.15 26.15 22.42
CA VAL A 3 28.30 26.12 21.24
C VAL A 3 28.55 24.76 20.52
N LYS A 4 27.59 23.85 20.56
CA LYS A 4 27.66 22.66 19.75
C LYS A 4 27.73 23.12 18.30
N LYS A 5 28.91 22.93 17.68
CA LYS A 5 28.98 23.07 16.23
C LYS A 5 28.02 22.05 15.64
N ASP A 6 26.94 22.52 15.03
CA ASP A 6 26.05 21.66 14.28
C ASP A 6 26.84 20.92 13.24
N LYS A 7 26.88 19.59 13.33
CA LYS A 7 27.48 18.77 12.29
C LYS A 7 26.75 19.02 10.97
N PRO A 8 27.49 19.13 9.85
CA PRO A 8 26.80 19.17 8.57
C PRO A 8 25.88 17.97 8.41
N ARG A 9 24.74 18.21 7.84
CA ARG A 9 23.74 17.20 7.57
C ARG A 9 24.28 16.15 6.60
N SER A 10 24.17 14.88 6.93
CA SER A 10 24.62 13.80 6.07
C SER A 10 23.54 13.43 5.07
N ILE A 11 23.91 13.28 3.80
CA ILE A 11 23.01 12.81 2.76
C ILE A 11 22.50 11.37 3.05
N PHE A 12 23.29 10.57 3.74
CA PHE A 12 22.89 9.22 4.13
C PHE A 12 21.74 9.25 5.13
N ASP A 13 21.74 10.17 6.08
CA ASP A 13 20.64 10.33 7.04
C ASP A 13 19.33 10.71 6.34
N ASP A 14 19.44 11.42 5.23
CA ASP A 14 18.26 11.90 4.48
C ASP A 14 17.70 10.88 3.49
N TYR A 15 18.54 10.00 2.94
CA TYR A 15 18.15 9.15 1.82
C TYR A 15 18.43 7.67 1.97
N GLU A 16 19.27 7.27 2.92
CA GLU A 16 19.58 5.85 3.10
C GLU A 16 18.38 5.11 3.69
N THR A 17 17.86 4.14 2.93
CA THR A 17 16.75 3.31 3.36
C THR A 17 17.22 1.98 3.94
N SER A 18 16.44 1.43 4.87
CA SER A 18 16.69 0.14 5.50
C SER A 18 16.02 -0.98 4.68
N ILE A 19 16.81 -1.93 4.22
CA ILE A 19 16.31 -3.13 3.54
C ILE A 19 15.31 -3.89 4.43
N GLU A 20 15.60 -3.97 5.72
CA GLU A 20 14.72 -4.60 6.71
C GLU A 20 13.35 -3.91 6.77
N LEU A 21 13.33 -2.58 6.87
CA LEU A 21 12.08 -1.83 6.89
C LEU A 21 11.32 -1.94 5.56
N GLU A 22 12.03 -1.90 4.44
CA GLU A 22 11.41 -2.02 3.12
C GLU A 22 10.73 -3.39 2.94
N LYS A 23 11.35 -4.44 3.44
CA LYS A 23 10.91 -5.82 3.24
C LYS A 23 9.90 -6.27 4.29
N ASP A 24 10.21 -6.06 5.57
CA ASP A 24 9.42 -6.56 6.69
C ASP A 24 8.37 -5.58 7.18
N GLY A 25 8.55 -4.32 6.88
CA GLY A 25 7.61 -3.25 7.16
C GLY A 25 8.10 -2.23 8.16
N ALA A 26 7.64 -1.00 7.96
CA ALA A 26 7.82 0.13 8.87
C ALA A 26 6.48 0.52 9.49
N TRP A 27 6.50 0.94 10.74
CA TRP A 27 5.31 1.47 11.41
C TRP A 27 5.03 2.89 10.93
N VAL A 28 3.80 3.13 10.53
CA VAL A 28 3.31 4.44 10.10
C VAL A 28 2.05 4.80 10.86
N THR A 29 1.81 6.10 10.99
CA THR A 29 0.59 6.63 11.62
C THR A 29 -0.22 7.38 10.56
N THR A 30 -1.49 7.04 10.44
CA THR A 30 -2.39 7.72 9.51
C THR A 30 -2.74 9.12 10.02
N SER A 31 -3.34 9.95 9.17
CA SER A 31 -3.81 11.29 9.53
C SER A 31 -4.78 11.29 10.72
N ARG A 32 -5.46 10.17 10.94
CA ARG A 32 -6.40 10.00 12.05
C ARG A 32 -5.83 9.29 13.27
N GLY A 33 -4.52 9.01 13.27
CA GLY A 33 -3.82 8.47 14.43
C GLY A 33 -3.78 6.95 14.51
N TYR A 34 -4.19 6.23 13.49
CA TYR A 34 -4.11 4.77 13.45
C TYR A 34 -2.72 4.31 13.02
N GLU A 35 -2.24 3.24 13.65
CA GLU A 35 -0.90 2.71 13.40
C GLU A 35 -0.94 1.44 12.58
N PHE A 36 -0.22 1.45 11.45
CA PHE A 36 -0.09 0.31 10.54
C PHE A 36 1.38 0.00 10.30
N LYS A 37 1.66 -1.27 10.04
CA LYS A 37 2.98 -1.72 9.60
C LYS A 37 2.90 -2.05 8.12
N ILE A 38 3.69 -1.34 7.30
CA ILE A 38 3.66 -1.48 5.84
C ILE A 38 5.05 -1.71 5.27
N ALA A 39 5.15 -2.60 4.28
CA ALA A 39 6.35 -2.80 3.48
C ALA A 39 6.42 -1.78 2.34
N ARG A 40 7.58 -1.64 1.72
CA ARG A 40 7.74 -0.72 0.60
C ARG A 40 7.26 -1.32 -0.71
N ILE A 41 6.52 -0.54 -1.48
CA ILE A 41 6.20 -0.88 -2.87
C ILE A 41 7.47 -0.62 -3.70
N GLY A 42 8.13 -1.69 -4.15
CA GLY A 42 9.36 -1.57 -4.91
C GLY A 42 10.08 -2.91 -5.08
N GLU A 43 11.36 -2.82 -5.41
CA GLU A 43 12.19 -3.98 -5.74
C GLU A 43 12.33 -5.02 -4.62
N MET A 44 12.22 -4.57 -3.36
CA MET A 44 12.34 -5.47 -2.20
C MET A 44 11.09 -6.34 -1.96
N ASN A 45 10.00 -6.06 -2.64
CA ASN A 45 8.75 -6.81 -2.53
C ASN A 45 8.24 -7.26 -3.90
N PRO A 46 8.97 -8.18 -4.56
CA PRO A 46 8.63 -8.63 -5.91
C PRO A 46 7.31 -9.38 -6.01
N GLU A 47 6.87 -10.03 -4.93
CA GLU A 47 5.59 -10.77 -4.92
C GLU A 47 4.39 -9.84 -5.17
N TYR A 48 4.40 -8.65 -4.61
CA TYR A 48 3.37 -7.64 -4.87
C TYR A 48 3.29 -7.30 -6.35
N ARG A 49 4.44 -7.02 -6.95
CA ARG A 49 4.53 -6.67 -8.36
C ARG A 49 4.10 -7.83 -9.26
N SER A 50 4.56 -9.05 -8.96
CA SER A 50 4.20 -10.25 -9.74
C SER A 50 2.71 -10.51 -9.69
N TYR A 51 2.10 -10.41 -8.51
CA TYR A 51 0.66 -10.58 -8.35
C TYR A 51 -0.12 -9.55 -9.16
N MET A 52 0.28 -8.28 -9.09
CA MET A 52 -0.34 -7.19 -9.85
C MET A 52 -0.25 -7.43 -11.37
N ILE A 53 0.91 -7.87 -11.84
CA ILE A 53 1.12 -8.14 -13.27
C ILE A 53 0.26 -9.33 -13.72
N GLU A 54 0.27 -10.42 -12.99
CA GLU A 54 -0.46 -11.64 -13.38
C GLU A 54 -1.98 -11.42 -13.40
N CYS A 55 -2.52 -10.86 -12.33
CA CYS A 55 -3.95 -10.57 -12.26
C CYS A 55 -4.36 -9.46 -13.22
N GLY A 56 -3.51 -8.45 -13.37
CA GLY A 56 -3.76 -7.31 -14.25
C GLY A 56 -3.79 -7.68 -15.73
N LYS A 57 -2.94 -8.61 -16.18
CA LYS A 57 -2.89 -9.04 -17.60
C LYS A 57 -4.21 -9.60 -18.07
N LEU A 58 -4.83 -10.48 -17.30
CA LEU A 58 -6.10 -11.11 -17.67
C LEU A 58 -7.21 -10.08 -17.77
N ILE A 59 -7.32 -9.21 -16.80
CA ILE A 59 -8.36 -8.16 -16.76
C ILE A 59 -8.12 -7.15 -17.88
N HIS A 60 -6.87 -6.78 -18.12
CA HIS A 60 -6.51 -5.81 -19.17
C HIS A 60 -6.87 -6.33 -20.58
N ALA A 61 -6.60 -7.61 -20.83
CA ALA A 61 -6.98 -8.25 -22.08
C ALA A 61 -8.50 -8.24 -22.30
N GLU A 62 -9.29 -8.49 -21.25
CA GLU A 62 -10.75 -8.42 -21.31
C GLU A 62 -11.24 -6.99 -21.56
N ILE A 63 -10.61 -5.99 -20.95
CA ILE A 63 -10.94 -4.57 -21.16
C ILE A 63 -10.66 -4.18 -22.61
N GLU A 64 -9.49 -4.50 -23.15
CA GLU A 64 -9.13 -4.20 -24.53
C GLU A 64 -10.11 -4.81 -25.54
N ALA A 65 -10.48 -6.08 -25.32
CA ALA A 65 -11.45 -6.77 -26.18
C ALA A 65 -12.83 -6.09 -26.14
N LEU A 66 -13.28 -5.62 -24.97
CA LEU A 66 -14.56 -4.92 -24.84
C LEU A 66 -14.51 -3.50 -25.41
N GLU A 67 -13.40 -2.78 -25.26
CA GLU A 67 -13.22 -1.44 -25.83
C GLU A 67 -13.31 -1.49 -27.36
N GLU A 68 -12.73 -2.49 -28.00
CA GLU A 68 -12.86 -2.70 -29.44
C GLU A 68 -14.33 -2.90 -29.86
N LYS A 69 -15.09 -3.70 -29.11
CA LYS A 69 -16.52 -3.94 -29.36
C LYS A 69 -17.38 -2.70 -29.14
N VAL A 70 -17.12 -1.93 -28.10
CA VAL A 70 -17.82 -0.67 -27.78
C VAL A 70 -17.59 0.35 -28.89
N GLY A 71 -16.39 0.44 -29.44
CA GLY A 71 -16.06 1.29 -30.57
C GLY A 71 -16.85 0.95 -31.84
N GLU A 72 -17.20 -0.33 -32.03
CA GLU A 72 -17.95 -0.82 -33.20
C GLU A 72 -19.49 -0.70 -33.05
N LYS A 73 -20.05 -0.91 -31.84
CA LYS A 73 -21.51 -1.09 -31.65
C LYS A 73 -22.16 -0.16 -30.63
N ASN A 74 -21.42 0.62 -29.84
CA ASN A 74 -21.95 1.59 -28.87
C ASN A 74 -23.06 1.01 -27.97
N SER A 75 -22.85 -0.17 -27.40
CA SER A 75 -23.82 -0.87 -26.55
C SER A 75 -23.67 -0.48 -25.08
N GLU A 76 -24.78 -0.06 -24.43
CA GLU A 76 -24.82 0.24 -22.99
C GLU A 76 -24.38 -0.98 -22.13
N CYS A 77 -24.69 -2.19 -22.58
CA CYS A 77 -24.30 -3.43 -21.92
C CYS A 77 -22.77 -3.61 -21.88
N ASP A 78 -22.07 -3.21 -22.93
CA ASP A 78 -20.61 -3.31 -23.01
C ASP A 78 -19.92 -2.24 -22.16
N VAL A 79 -20.49 -1.04 -22.07
CA VAL A 79 -20.01 0.01 -21.17
C VAL A 79 -20.11 -0.44 -19.71
N LYS A 80 -21.21 -1.07 -19.34
CA LYS A 80 -21.39 -1.63 -17.99
C LYS A 80 -20.35 -2.71 -17.66
N LYS A 81 -20.04 -3.56 -18.63
CA LYS A 81 -18.98 -4.59 -18.47
C LYS A 81 -17.60 -3.98 -18.29
N LEU A 82 -17.30 -2.88 -19.00
CA LEU A 82 -16.05 -2.14 -18.80
C LEU A 82 -15.95 -1.57 -17.40
N ASP A 83 -17.03 -0.98 -16.89
CA ASP A 83 -17.08 -0.47 -15.50
C ASP A 83 -16.89 -1.58 -14.49
N ASP A 84 -17.50 -2.74 -14.70
CA ASP A 84 -17.34 -3.91 -13.83
C ASP A 84 -15.89 -4.44 -13.83
N LEU A 85 -15.23 -4.43 -14.99
CA LEU A 85 -13.81 -4.82 -15.09
C LEU A 85 -12.87 -3.81 -14.44
N ALA A 86 -13.16 -2.51 -14.56
CA ALA A 86 -12.42 -1.48 -13.87
C ALA A 86 -12.53 -1.64 -12.34
N ALA A 87 -13.73 -1.96 -11.85
CA ALA A 87 -13.96 -2.27 -10.44
C ALA A 87 -13.17 -3.52 -9.99
N LYS A 88 -13.05 -4.54 -10.84
CA LYS A 88 -12.21 -5.72 -10.58
C LYS A 88 -10.73 -5.36 -10.48
N MET A 89 -10.24 -4.45 -11.33
CA MET A 89 -8.87 -3.94 -11.26
C MET A 89 -8.60 -3.25 -9.93
N ASP A 90 -9.52 -2.40 -9.48
CA ASP A 90 -9.42 -1.73 -8.19
C ASP A 90 -9.40 -2.76 -7.05
N ALA A 91 -10.24 -3.77 -7.11
CA ALA A 91 -10.28 -4.85 -6.12
C ALA A 91 -8.97 -5.64 -6.09
N VAL A 92 -8.39 -5.95 -7.25
CA VAL A 92 -7.07 -6.61 -7.34
C VAL A 92 -5.98 -5.75 -6.72
N THR A 93 -5.99 -4.46 -6.98
CA THR A 93 -5.00 -3.51 -6.47
C THR A 93 -5.04 -3.45 -4.93
N THR A 94 -6.21 -3.30 -4.36
CA THR A 94 -6.39 -3.25 -2.90
C THR A 94 -6.09 -4.59 -2.24
N GLU A 95 -6.46 -5.69 -2.87
CA GLU A 95 -6.15 -7.04 -2.39
C GLU A 95 -4.65 -7.33 -2.42
N ALA A 96 -3.95 -6.96 -3.49
CA ALA A 96 -2.51 -7.11 -3.60
C ALA A 96 -1.79 -6.35 -2.47
N PHE A 97 -2.21 -5.13 -2.20
CA PHE A 97 -1.67 -4.33 -1.10
C PHE A 97 -1.90 -5.01 0.25
N ALA A 98 -3.11 -5.48 0.49
CA ALA A 98 -3.47 -6.18 1.72
C ALA A 98 -2.64 -7.44 1.95
N ARG A 99 -2.37 -8.21 0.90
CA ARG A 99 -1.64 -9.49 0.99
C ARG A 99 -0.13 -9.31 1.15
N TYR A 100 0.46 -8.34 0.46
CA TYR A 100 1.92 -8.28 0.31
C TYR A 100 2.57 -7.05 0.94
N ILE A 101 1.84 -5.96 1.10
CA ILE A 101 2.39 -4.70 1.61
C ILE A 101 1.96 -4.43 3.06
N LEU A 102 0.70 -4.64 3.38
CA LEU A 102 0.19 -4.45 4.74
C LEU A 102 0.63 -5.61 5.63
N LYS A 103 1.51 -5.34 6.59
CA LYS A 103 2.12 -6.36 7.44
C LYS A 103 1.50 -6.47 8.83
N GLY A 104 0.82 -5.44 9.28
CA GLY A 104 0.19 -5.46 10.60
C GLY A 104 -0.44 -4.13 10.97
N TRP A 105 -1.05 -4.13 12.12
CA TRP A 105 -1.60 -2.94 12.76
C TRP A 105 -1.72 -3.19 14.26
N ARG A 106 -2.05 -2.15 14.99
CA ARG A 106 -2.33 -2.26 16.42
C ARG A 106 -3.41 -1.27 16.81
N LYS A 107 -4.18 -1.62 17.83
CA LYS A 107 -5.23 -0.77 18.42
C LYS A 107 -6.29 -0.34 17.39
N LEU A 108 -6.74 -1.27 16.55
CA LEU A 108 -7.89 -1.08 15.68
C LEU A 108 -9.10 -1.78 16.29
N TYR A 109 -10.22 -1.09 16.29
CA TYR A 109 -11.46 -1.58 16.90
C TYR A 109 -12.61 -1.55 15.91
N ASP A 110 -13.50 -2.53 16.00
CA ASP A 110 -14.74 -2.55 15.22
C ASP A 110 -15.81 -1.63 15.84
N ARG A 111 -17.00 -1.65 15.26
CA ARG A 111 -18.11 -0.79 15.71
C ARG A 111 -18.62 -1.16 17.11
N GLU A 112 -18.41 -2.39 17.53
CA GLU A 112 -18.78 -2.89 18.86
C GLU A 112 -17.66 -2.64 19.90
N GLY A 113 -16.56 -2.01 19.50
CA GLY A 113 -15.42 -1.75 20.38
C GLY A 113 -14.50 -2.93 20.59
N LYS A 114 -14.62 -3.97 19.76
CA LYS A 114 -13.80 -5.16 19.82
C LYS A 114 -12.57 -4.99 18.94
N GLU A 115 -11.40 -5.35 19.46
CA GLU A 115 -10.15 -5.23 18.72
C GLU A 115 -10.15 -6.14 17.48
N ILE A 116 -9.76 -5.57 16.34
CA ILE A 116 -9.65 -6.30 15.07
C ILE A 116 -8.27 -6.93 15.01
N PRO A 117 -8.16 -8.28 15.08
CA PRO A 117 -6.86 -8.93 14.96
C PRO A 117 -6.33 -8.83 13.53
N TYR A 118 -5.00 -8.81 13.40
CA TYR A 118 -4.39 -8.88 12.08
C TYR A 118 -4.66 -10.24 11.43
N SER A 119 -5.20 -10.20 10.23
CA SER A 119 -5.30 -11.34 9.32
C SER A 119 -5.34 -10.81 7.90
N VAL A 120 -5.02 -11.66 6.93
CA VAL A 120 -5.10 -11.28 5.52
C VAL A 120 -6.54 -10.92 5.14
N ASP A 121 -7.51 -11.68 5.63
CA ASP A 121 -8.93 -11.41 5.35
C ASP A 121 -9.38 -10.06 5.91
N ASN A 122 -8.99 -9.74 7.13
CA ASN A 122 -9.28 -8.44 7.73
C ASN A 122 -8.54 -7.30 7.00
N ALA A 123 -7.31 -7.55 6.56
CA ALA A 123 -6.54 -6.60 5.76
C ALA A 123 -7.25 -6.28 4.43
N ILE A 124 -7.74 -7.29 3.74
CA ILE A 124 -8.50 -7.12 2.49
C ILE A 124 -9.76 -6.28 2.74
N THR A 125 -10.48 -6.56 3.82
CA THR A 125 -11.68 -5.82 4.21
C THR A 125 -11.37 -4.34 4.48
N LEU A 126 -10.30 -4.06 5.25
CA LEU A 126 -9.91 -2.69 5.58
C LEU A 126 -9.45 -1.91 4.34
N MET A 127 -8.74 -2.56 3.42
CA MET A 127 -8.24 -1.89 2.21
C MET A 127 -9.33 -1.57 1.19
N GLN A 128 -10.54 -2.05 1.38
CA GLN A 128 -11.70 -1.62 0.60
C GLN A 128 -12.15 -0.19 0.93
N MET A 129 -11.72 0.34 2.07
CA MET A 129 -11.91 1.75 2.40
C MET A 129 -10.87 2.60 1.63
N HIS A 130 -11.29 3.19 0.53
CA HIS A 130 -10.40 3.86 -0.44
C HIS A 130 -9.52 4.95 0.17
N ASP A 131 -10.03 5.72 1.11
CA ASP A 131 -9.26 6.80 1.72
C ASP A 131 -8.14 6.27 2.63
N LEU A 132 -8.43 5.21 3.39
CA LEU A 132 -7.42 4.53 4.20
C LEU A 132 -6.35 3.90 3.31
N TYR A 133 -6.78 3.15 2.30
CA TYR A 133 -5.87 2.56 1.31
C TYR A 133 -4.98 3.63 0.66
N GLY A 134 -5.57 4.75 0.25
CA GLY A 134 -4.85 5.85 -0.39
C GLY A 134 -3.75 6.43 0.49
N GLU A 135 -4.02 6.67 1.78
CA GLU A 135 -3.01 7.15 2.72
C GLU A 135 -1.84 6.16 2.86
N LEU A 136 -2.16 4.88 3.06
CA LEU A 136 -1.14 3.85 3.23
C LEU A 136 -0.34 3.61 1.94
N TYR A 137 -1.00 3.67 0.79
CA TYR A 137 -0.35 3.53 -0.52
C TYR A 137 0.71 4.62 -0.75
N VAL A 138 0.38 5.86 -0.45
CA VAL A 138 1.32 6.99 -0.55
C VAL A 138 2.53 6.76 0.36
N LEU A 139 2.30 6.38 1.61
CA LEU A 139 3.37 6.11 2.57
C LEU A 139 4.24 4.92 2.15
N ALA A 140 3.65 3.90 1.57
CA ALA A 140 4.37 2.70 1.09
C ALA A 140 5.27 3.00 -0.13
N ARG A 141 5.04 4.08 -0.83
CA ARG A 141 5.87 4.52 -1.97
C ARG A 141 6.94 5.54 -1.61
N GLN A 142 6.83 6.16 -0.44
CA GLN A 142 7.77 7.19 -0.02
C GLN A 142 9.02 6.58 0.61
N TYR A 143 10.20 6.95 0.11
CA TYR A 143 11.47 6.52 0.70
C TYR A 143 11.60 6.95 2.16
N SER A 144 11.06 8.11 2.51
CA SER A 144 11.14 8.67 3.87
C SER A 144 10.50 7.80 4.95
N THR A 145 9.55 6.93 4.57
CA THR A 145 8.94 5.96 5.46
C THR A 145 9.95 4.89 5.93
N PHE A 146 10.95 4.59 5.10
CA PHE A 146 11.85 3.46 5.26
C PHE A 146 13.31 3.86 5.54
N LEU A 147 13.55 5.08 6.01
CA LEU A 147 14.89 5.55 6.31
C LEU A 147 15.54 4.76 7.45
N VAL A 148 16.84 4.54 7.34
CA VAL A 148 17.65 3.95 8.41
C VAL A 148 17.50 4.72 9.73
N SER A 149 17.41 6.05 9.66
CA SER A 149 17.18 6.90 10.83
C SER A 149 15.88 6.56 11.59
N ASN A 150 14.88 5.98 10.90
CA ASN A 150 13.64 5.56 11.54
C ASN A 150 13.81 4.33 12.46
N LEU A 151 14.85 3.51 12.23
CA LEU A 151 15.17 2.36 13.07
C LEU A 151 15.50 2.78 14.50
N GLU A 152 16.24 3.86 14.67
CA GLU A 152 16.60 4.40 15.99
C GLU A 152 15.37 4.85 16.77
N THR A 153 14.42 5.47 16.08
CA THR A 153 13.16 5.94 16.68
C THR A 153 12.27 4.76 17.09
N THR A 154 12.20 3.72 16.28
CA THR A 154 11.41 2.51 16.56
C THR A 154 11.99 1.71 17.72
N ALA A 155 13.31 1.62 17.83
CA ALA A 155 13.99 0.89 18.91
C ALA A 155 13.81 1.55 20.29
N LYS A 156 13.50 2.85 20.35
CA LYS A 156 13.28 3.60 21.59
C LYS A 156 11.84 3.52 22.11
N ASN A 157 10.94 3.02 21.31
CA ASN A 157 9.53 2.84 21.64
C ASN A 157 9.23 1.38 22.00
#